data_ebe4475f5c29ac162c0bd02be672dea2
#
_entry.id   ebe4475f5c29ac162c0bd02be672dea2
#
_cell.length_a   1.000
_cell.length_b   1.000
_cell.length_c   1.000
_cell.angle_alpha   90.00
_cell.angle_beta   90.00
_cell.angle_gamma   90.00
#
_symmetry.space_group_name_H-M   'P 1'
#
loop_
_entity.id
_entity.type
_entity.pdbx_description
1 polymer ?
#
loop_
_entity_poly.entity_id
_entity_poly.type
_entity_poly.pdbx_seq_one_letter_code
_entity_poly.pdbx_strand_id
1 'polypeptide(L)'
;MQPKIGFLFFFVIFNIFTSSILFSQSKDNDNFYDAVQAVKNKDYKQAIILFQKEADDFQFEAQYNLALLLKSGKGKPKDYSSALFWSRIAQLGGIDKAEELADEISSKITKDEVRPILDKIEKKILNRINTGDFEVIPLIAKFYSELIEEKDYENAYIWYSIASALDIPETSELRDEMENKIESENLLKVQSKSNEMFNDLLKKVK
;
A
#
# COMPACT_ATOMS: atom_id res chain seq x y z
N MET A 1 5.74 -57.11 40.39
CA MET A 1 6.29 -57.29 39.05
C MET A 1 5.53 -56.36 38.14
N GLN A 2 6.13 -55.23 37.83
CA GLN A 2 5.54 -54.23 36.89
C GLN A 2 6.44 -54.19 35.64
N PRO A 3 5.85 -54.19 34.43
CA PRO A 3 6.63 -53.93 33.23
C PRO A 3 6.71 -52.42 32.95
N LYS A 4 7.93 -51.94 32.70
CA LYS A 4 8.27 -50.61 32.27
C LYS A 4 7.83 -50.42 30.79
N ILE A 5 6.94 -49.50 30.55
CA ILE A 5 6.59 -49.04 29.18
C ILE A 5 7.56 -47.95 28.82
N GLY A 6 8.32 -48.21 27.75
CA GLY A 6 9.31 -47.31 27.21
C GLY A 6 8.60 -46.10 26.52
N PHE A 7 9.07 -44.91 26.84
CA PHE A 7 8.74 -43.63 26.20
C PHE A 7 9.51 -43.52 24.88
N LEU A 8 8.80 -43.72 23.78
CA LEU A 8 9.38 -43.53 22.44
C LEU A 8 9.40 -42.06 22.11
N PHE A 9 10.59 -41.49 22.03
CA PHE A 9 10.81 -40.10 21.57
C PHE A 9 10.46 -39.98 20.10
N PHE A 10 9.36 -39.26 19.82
CA PHE A 10 9.07 -38.78 18.48
C PHE A 10 9.78 -37.44 18.27
N PHE A 11 11.03 -37.48 17.77
CA PHE A 11 11.71 -36.31 17.22
C PHE A 11 11.16 -36.07 15.83
N VAL A 12 10.13 -35.21 15.70
CA VAL A 12 9.68 -34.69 14.41
C VAL A 12 10.57 -33.53 14.00
N ILE A 13 11.19 -33.73 12.89
CA ILE A 13 12.02 -32.82 12.11
C ILE A 13 11.25 -31.51 11.87
N PHE A 14 11.59 -30.46 12.59
CA PHE A 14 11.16 -29.09 12.36
C PHE A 14 12.40 -28.24 12.09
N ASN A 15 12.97 -28.40 10.92
CA ASN A 15 14.00 -27.51 10.42
C ASN A 15 14.13 -27.71 8.91
N ILE A 16 13.66 -26.79 8.12
CA ILE A 16 14.14 -26.32 6.80
C ILE A 16 13.08 -25.41 6.17
N PHE A 17 12.65 -24.31 6.81
CA PHE A 17 11.87 -23.28 6.11
C PHE A 17 12.14 -21.85 6.61
N THR A 18 13.17 -21.61 7.41
CA THR A 18 13.44 -20.29 7.98
C THR A 18 14.53 -19.47 7.28
N SER A 19 15.21 -20.05 6.28
CA SER A 19 16.40 -19.39 5.69
C SER A 19 16.10 -18.49 4.50
N SER A 20 14.95 -18.66 3.81
CA SER A 20 14.63 -17.88 2.61
C SER A 20 13.90 -16.57 2.91
N ILE A 21 13.13 -16.52 3.99
CA ILE A 21 12.40 -15.31 4.39
C ILE A 21 13.32 -14.26 4.98
N LEU A 22 14.33 -14.68 5.76
CA LEU A 22 15.31 -13.77 6.36
C LEU A 22 16.25 -13.11 5.33
N PHE A 23 16.49 -13.75 4.18
CA PHE A 23 17.39 -13.20 3.15
C PHE A 23 16.70 -12.15 2.27
N SER A 24 15.37 -12.24 2.08
CA SER A 24 14.60 -11.21 1.35
C SER A 24 14.47 -9.92 2.18
N GLN A 25 14.16 -10.05 3.45
CA GLN A 25 13.98 -8.91 4.36
C GLN A 25 15.28 -8.11 4.63
N SER A 26 16.47 -8.74 4.52
CA SER A 26 17.74 -8.03 4.71
C SER A 26 18.12 -7.12 3.55
N LYS A 27 17.71 -7.45 2.31
CA LYS A 27 18.09 -6.69 1.12
C LYS A 27 17.25 -5.41 0.94
N ASP A 28 16.00 -5.45 1.33
CA ASP A 28 15.09 -4.28 1.26
C ASP A 28 15.45 -3.24 2.33
N ASN A 29 15.89 -3.68 3.52
CA ASN A 29 16.40 -2.79 4.57
C ASN A 29 17.70 -2.06 4.20
N ASP A 30 18.55 -2.65 3.35
CA ASP A 30 19.86 -2.06 2.99
C ASP A 30 19.66 -0.79 2.12
N ASN A 31 18.81 -0.81 1.09
CA ASN A 31 18.63 0.36 0.23
C ASN A 31 17.96 1.55 0.95
N PHE A 32 16.96 1.29 1.81
CA PHE A 32 16.34 2.35 2.61
C PHE A 32 17.35 2.96 3.59
N TYR A 33 18.15 2.12 4.27
CA TYR A 33 19.20 2.59 5.15
C TYR A 33 20.23 3.44 4.40
N ASP A 34 20.69 2.99 3.22
CA ASP A 34 21.61 3.72 2.36
C ASP A 34 21.05 5.07 1.91
N ALA A 35 19.75 5.12 1.58
CA ALA A 35 19.07 6.38 1.26
C ALA A 35 19.10 7.36 2.44
N VAL A 36 18.85 6.88 3.65
CA VAL A 36 18.93 7.69 4.89
C VAL A 36 20.37 8.17 5.13
N GLN A 37 21.38 7.33 4.92
CA GLN A 37 22.79 7.75 5.03
C GLN A 37 23.16 8.81 3.97
N ALA A 38 22.68 8.66 2.73
CA ALA A 38 22.87 9.65 1.69
C ALA A 38 22.27 11.02 2.08
N VAL A 39 21.08 11.03 2.72
CA VAL A 39 20.49 12.28 3.27
C VAL A 39 21.39 12.89 4.35
N LYS A 40 21.90 12.08 5.30
CA LYS A 40 22.79 12.54 6.37
C LYS A 40 24.09 13.14 5.81
N ASN A 41 24.62 12.55 4.75
CA ASN A 41 25.80 13.00 4.04
C ASN A 41 25.53 14.18 3.07
N LYS A 42 24.26 14.65 2.99
CA LYS A 42 23.80 15.68 2.05
C LYS A 42 23.95 15.30 0.58
N ASP A 43 24.12 14.02 0.28
CA ASP A 43 24.03 13.49 -1.10
C ASP A 43 22.58 13.24 -1.46
N TYR A 44 21.85 14.35 -1.63
CA TYR A 44 20.41 14.28 -1.91
C TYR A 44 20.08 13.71 -3.29
N LYS A 45 21.03 13.75 -4.24
CA LYS A 45 20.83 13.10 -5.56
C LYS A 45 20.78 11.59 -5.41
N GLN A 46 21.75 11.03 -4.68
CA GLN A 46 21.77 9.60 -4.41
C GLN A 46 20.57 9.17 -3.54
N ALA A 47 20.22 9.97 -2.53
CA ALA A 47 19.06 9.71 -1.70
C ALA A 47 17.76 9.60 -2.52
N ILE A 48 17.53 10.52 -3.49
CA ILE A 48 16.37 10.47 -4.39
C ILE A 48 16.34 9.16 -5.18
N ILE A 49 17.47 8.73 -5.74
CA ILE A 49 17.56 7.50 -6.54
C ILE A 49 17.19 6.28 -5.70
N LEU A 50 17.74 6.19 -4.48
CA LEU A 50 17.52 5.07 -3.58
C LEU A 50 16.07 5.06 -3.06
N PHE A 51 15.55 6.20 -2.57
CA PHE A 51 14.15 6.28 -2.14
C PHE A 51 13.17 6.05 -3.28
N GLN A 52 13.47 6.48 -4.53
CA GLN A 52 12.61 6.24 -5.67
C GLN A 52 12.44 4.75 -5.92
N LYS A 53 13.52 3.97 -5.85
CA LYS A 53 13.48 2.52 -6.02
C LYS A 53 12.56 1.85 -4.98
N GLU A 54 12.77 2.17 -3.71
CA GLU A 54 11.95 1.63 -2.62
C GLU A 54 10.48 2.13 -2.68
N ALA A 55 10.27 3.38 -3.08
CA ALA A 55 8.94 3.97 -3.27
C ALA A 55 8.15 3.26 -4.38
N ASP A 56 8.82 2.86 -5.45
CA ASP A 56 8.20 2.11 -6.55
C ASP A 56 7.76 0.70 -6.11
N ASP A 57 8.44 0.12 -5.13
CA ASP A 57 8.09 -1.15 -4.48
C ASP A 57 7.12 -1.00 -3.30
N PHE A 58 6.42 0.15 -3.20
CA PHE A 58 5.43 0.46 -2.18
C PHE A 58 5.97 0.48 -0.74
N GLN A 59 7.25 0.81 -0.53
CA GLN A 59 7.78 1.14 0.78
C GLN A 59 7.31 2.55 1.19
N PHE A 60 6.34 2.63 2.07
CA PHE A 60 5.62 3.88 2.37
C PHE A 60 6.50 4.94 3.06
N GLU A 61 7.44 4.52 3.91
CA GLU A 61 8.44 5.41 4.50
C GLU A 61 9.38 6.00 3.44
N ALA A 62 9.73 5.23 2.40
CA ALA A 62 10.54 5.71 1.30
C ALA A 62 9.76 6.72 0.45
N GLN A 63 8.46 6.48 0.20
CA GLN A 63 7.58 7.40 -0.50
C GLN A 63 7.47 8.74 0.23
N TYR A 64 7.28 8.72 1.55
CA TYR A 64 7.25 9.92 2.37
C TYR A 64 8.57 10.71 2.32
N ASN A 65 9.72 10.03 2.50
CA ASN A 65 11.03 10.68 2.44
C ASN A 65 11.34 11.23 1.05
N LEU A 66 10.96 10.52 -0.01
CA LEU A 66 11.08 11.01 -1.39
C LEU A 66 10.25 12.28 -1.60
N ALA A 67 9.00 12.29 -1.11
CA ALA A 67 8.12 13.45 -1.18
C ALA A 67 8.73 14.68 -0.49
N LEU A 68 9.36 14.51 0.67
CA LEU A 68 10.07 15.57 1.39
C LEU A 68 11.23 16.17 0.56
N LEU A 69 12.04 15.32 -0.07
CA LEU A 69 13.15 15.78 -0.92
C LEU A 69 12.66 16.54 -2.15
N LEU A 70 11.63 16.00 -2.83
CA LEU A 70 11.01 16.61 -4.00
C LEU A 70 10.37 17.97 -3.68
N LYS A 71 9.62 18.05 -2.57
CA LYS A 71 9.04 19.31 -2.08
C LYS A 71 10.10 20.36 -1.75
N SER A 72 11.17 19.94 -1.07
CA SER A 72 12.22 20.86 -0.63
C SER A 72 13.14 21.36 -1.75
N GLY A 73 13.21 20.66 -2.87
CA GLY A 73 14.13 20.95 -3.96
C GLY A 73 15.57 20.55 -3.66
N LYS A 74 15.79 19.61 -2.73
CA LYS A 74 17.11 19.07 -2.42
C LYS A 74 17.43 17.92 -3.37
N GLY A 75 18.59 17.98 -4.03
CA GLY A 75 19.05 16.99 -4.99
C GLY A 75 18.52 17.18 -6.42
N LYS A 76 17.35 17.79 -6.59
CA LYS A 76 16.75 18.24 -7.88
C LYS A 76 15.84 19.44 -7.63
N PRO A 77 15.44 20.23 -8.67
CA PRO A 77 14.47 21.31 -8.50
C PRO A 77 13.16 20.82 -7.86
N LYS A 78 12.46 21.74 -7.17
CA LYS A 78 11.17 21.45 -6.55
C LYS A 78 10.19 20.86 -7.55
N ASP A 79 9.49 19.83 -7.12
CA ASP A 79 8.51 19.09 -7.92
C ASP A 79 7.30 18.76 -7.05
N TYR A 80 6.36 19.71 -6.96
CA TYR A 80 5.17 19.56 -6.12
C TYR A 80 4.22 18.45 -6.64
N SER A 81 4.17 18.24 -7.96
CA SER A 81 3.33 17.17 -8.54
C SER A 81 3.79 15.79 -8.07
N SER A 82 5.09 15.49 -8.23
CA SER A 82 5.64 14.21 -7.76
C SER A 82 5.65 14.11 -6.24
N ALA A 83 5.89 15.22 -5.53
CA ALA A 83 5.85 15.23 -4.07
C ALA A 83 4.44 14.91 -3.53
N LEU A 84 3.39 15.50 -4.12
CA LEU A 84 2.00 15.19 -3.76
C LEU A 84 1.64 13.74 -4.08
N PHE A 85 2.03 13.26 -5.26
CA PHE A 85 1.81 11.87 -5.66
C PHE A 85 2.35 10.88 -4.62
N TRP A 86 3.62 11.03 -4.22
CA TRP A 86 4.23 10.11 -3.27
C TRP A 86 3.73 10.29 -1.84
N SER A 87 3.47 11.53 -1.40
CA SER A 87 2.92 11.76 -0.06
C SER A 87 1.50 11.19 0.09
N ARG A 88 0.64 11.27 -0.95
CA ARG A 88 -0.70 10.66 -0.91
C ARG A 88 -0.66 9.14 -0.90
N ILE A 89 0.26 8.49 -1.64
CA ILE A 89 0.41 7.03 -1.54
C ILE A 89 0.93 6.63 -0.15
N ALA A 90 1.90 7.36 0.41
CA ALA A 90 2.39 7.12 1.76
C ALA A 90 1.27 7.30 2.83
N GLN A 91 0.38 8.28 2.65
CA GLN A 91 -0.82 8.47 3.50
C GLN A 91 -1.74 7.25 3.44
N LEU A 92 -2.05 6.75 2.23
CA LEU A 92 -2.86 5.53 2.07
C LEU A 92 -2.20 4.32 2.74
N GLY A 93 -0.87 4.28 2.75
CA GLY A 93 -0.06 3.26 3.43
C GLY A 93 0.05 3.43 4.95
N GLY A 94 -0.59 4.45 5.53
CA GLY A 94 -0.65 4.65 6.98
C GLY A 94 0.52 5.44 7.58
N ILE A 95 1.25 6.23 6.79
CA ILE A 95 2.26 7.14 7.33
C ILE A 95 1.58 8.41 7.87
N ASP A 96 1.46 8.54 9.18
CA ASP A 96 0.71 9.61 9.86
C ASP A 96 1.07 11.04 9.38
N LYS A 97 2.37 11.29 9.17
CA LYS A 97 2.87 12.61 8.74
C LYS A 97 2.67 12.88 7.24
N ALA A 98 2.25 11.88 6.48
CA ALA A 98 2.13 12.02 5.02
C ALA A 98 0.88 12.83 4.64
N GLU A 99 -0.19 12.78 5.43
CA GLU A 99 -1.38 13.59 5.22
C GLU A 99 -1.07 15.08 5.36
N GLU A 100 -0.44 15.49 6.46
CA GLU A 100 -0.04 16.89 6.69
C GLU A 100 0.88 17.41 5.57
N LEU A 101 1.85 16.57 5.15
CA LEU A 101 2.74 16.90 4.04
C LEU A 101 1.98 17.08 2.72
N ALA A 102 1.05 16.18 2.42
CA ALA A 102 0.26 16.23 1.21
C ALA A 102 -0.66 17.47 1.19
N ASP A 103 -1.27 17.81 2.31
CA ASP A 103 -2.14 18.99 2.43
C ASP A 103 -1.35 20.29 2.29
N GLU A 104 -0.16 20.36 2.90
CA GLU A 104 0.75 21.49 2.67
C GLU A 104 1.11 21.66 1.20
N ILE A 105 1.40 20.56 0.48
CA ILE A 105 1.71 20.61 -0.95
C ILE A 105 0.48 21.02 -1.75
N SER A 106 -0.69 20.41 -1.45
CA SER A 106 -1.95 20.71 -2.15
C SER A 106 -2.33 22.19 -2.03
N SER A 107 -1.99 22.85 -0.92
CA SER A 107 -2.21 24.28 -0.74
C SER A 107 -1.38 25.18 -1.68
N LYS A 108 -0.40 24.64 -2.39
CA LYS A 108 0.52 25.36 -3.30
C LYS A 108 0.16 25.20 -4.78
N ILE A 109 -0.79 24.33 -5.10
CA ILE A 109 -1.21 24.02 -6.46
C ILE A 109 -2.73 24.15 -6.58
N THR A 110 -3.25 24.22 -7.78
CA THR A 110 -4.69 24.34 -8.03
C THR A 110 -5.41 22.99 -7.97
N LYS A 111 -6.73 23.00 -7.74
CA LYS A 111 -7.55 21.77 -7.80
C LYS A 111 -7.42 21.05 -9.14
N ASP A 112 -7.34 21.78 -10.24
CA ASP A 112 -7.18 21.20 -11.58
C ASP A 112 -5.83 20.49 -11.76
N GLU A 113 -4.79 20.92 -11.04
CA GLU A 113 -3.49 20.22 -11.02
C GLU A 113 -3.49 19.00 -10.09
N VAL A 114 -4.33 18.99 -9.05
CA VAL A 114 -4.45 17.84 -8.12
C VAL A 114 -5.15 16.65 -8.80
N ARG A 115 -6.22 16.87 -9.57
CA ARG A 115 -7.01 15.80 -10.19
C ARG A 115 -6.14 14.79 -10.98
N PRO A 116 -5.31 15.21 -11.96
CA PRO A 116 -4.49 14.24 -12.70
C PRO A 116 -3.43 13.52 -11.83
N ILE A 117 -3.11 14.04 -10.64
CA ILE A 117 -2.23 13.35 -9.69
C ILE A 117 -3.02 12.22 -9.02
N LEU A 118 -4.26 12.44 -8.62
CA LEU A 118 -5.14 11.40 -8.08
C LEU A 118 -5.38 10.28 -9.09
N ASP A 119 -5.63 10.61 -10.36
CA ASP A 119 -5.79 9.62 -11.44
C ASP A 119 -4.52 8.75 -11.61
N LYS A 120 -3.33 9.35 -11.45
CA LYS A 120 -2.06 8.59 -11.49
C LYS A 120 -1.89 7.67 -10.28
N ILE A 121 -2.34 8.09 -9.09
CA ILE A 121 -2.30 7.27 -7.87
C ILE A 121 -3.19 6.05 -8.05
N GLU A 122 -4.45 6.26 -8.42
CA GLU A 122 -5.40 5.19 -8.72
C GLU A 122 -4.82 4.19 -9.72
N LYS A 123 -4.33 4.68 -10.84
CA LYS A 123 -3.73 3.85 -11.89
C LYS A 123 -2.51 3.07 -11.41
N LYS A 124 -1.63 3.66 -10.57
CA LYS A 124 -0.46 2.97 -10.02
C LYS A 124 -0.88 1.80 -9.14
N ILE A 125 -1.86 2.02 -8.25
CA ILE A 125 -2.35 0.96 -7.34
C ILE A 125 -3.04 -0.15 -8.16
N LEU A 126 -3.95 0.21 -9.07
CA LEU A 126 -4.64 -0.77 -9.92
C LEU A 126 -3.69 -1.57 -10.81
N ASN A 127 -2.64 -0.95 -11.34
CA ASN A 127 -1.62 -1.68 -12.10
C ASN A 127 -0.91 -2.71 -11.23
N ARG A 128 -0.59 -2.40 -9.97
CA ARG A 128 0.04 -3.33 -9.04
C ARG A 128 -0.88 -4.53 -8.74
N ILE A 129 -2.16 -4.27 -8.48
CA ILE A 129 -3.17 -5.32 -8.30
C ILE A 129 -3.25 -6.22 -9.54
N ASN A 130 -3.27 -5.62 -10.74
CA ASN A 130 -3.34 -6.36 -12.00
C ASN A 130 -2.11 -7.23 -12.29
N THR A 131 -0.98 -6.98 -11.65
CA THR A 131 0.23 -7.83 -11.70
C THR A 131 0.23 -8.93 -10.63
N GLY A 132 -0.85 -9.05 -9.83
CA GLY A 132 -1.03 -10.10 -8.82
C GLY A 132 -0.59 -9.73 -7.41
N ASP A 133 -0.19 -8.48 -7.18
CA ASP A 133 0.11 -8.00 -5.84
C ASP A 133 -1.20 -7.57 -5.15
N PHE A 134 -1.81 -8.51 -4.45
CA PHE A 134 -3.11 -8.30 -3.81
C PHE A 134 -3.02 -7.62 -2.44
N GLU A 135 -1.83 -7.59 -1.82
CA GLU A 135 -1.61 -6.92 -0.54
C GLU A 135 -1.87 -5.41 -0.59
N VAL A 136 -1.81 -4.82 -1.80
CA VAL A 136 -2.09 -3.39 -2.00
C VAL A 136 -3.59 -3.08 -2.23
N ILE A 137 -4.48 -4.07 -2.25
CA ILE A 137 -5.93 -3.85 -2.45
C ILE A 137 -6.53 -2.90 -1.40
N PRO A 138 -6.18 -2.93 -0.12
CA PRO A 138 -6.70 -1.95 0.85
C PRO A 138 -6.39 -0.50 0.48
N LEU A 139 -5.30 -0.23 -0.25
CA LEU A 139 -4.94 1.13 -0.65
C LEU A 139 -5.95 1.72 -1.64
N ILE A 140 -6.45 0.91 -2.61
CA ILE A 140 -7.45 1.40 -3.56
C ILE A 140 -8.81 1.58 -2.89
N ALA A 141 -9.15 0.76 -1.89
CA ALA A 141 -10.35 0.95 -1.10
C ALA A 141 -10.28 2.27 -0.30
N LYS A 142 -9.16 2.54 0.39
CA LYS A 142 -8.90 3.81 1.08
C LYS A 142 -8.88 5.01 0.13
N PHE A 143 -8.35 4.84 -1.09
CA PHE A 143 -8.39 5.89 -2.10
C PHE A 143 -9.82 6.38 -2.33
N TYR A 144 -10.78 5.47 -2.50
CA TYR A 144 -12.18 5.82 -2.73
C TYR A 144 -12.90 6.31 -1.47
N SER A 145 -12.59 5.75 -0.28
CA SER A 145 -13.27 6.13 0.97
C SER A 145 -12.70 7.37 1.66
N GLU A 146 -11.40 7.67 1.46
CA GLU A 146 -10.71 8.67 2.26
C GLU A 146 -10.06 9.78 1.43
N LEU A 147 -9.49 9.46 0.25
CA LEU A 147 -8.59 10.37 -0.45
C LEU A 147 -9.29 11.32 -1.42
N ILE A 148 -10.23 10.83 -2.23
CA ILE A 148 -10.96 11.66 -3.19
C ILE A 148 -11.96 12.59 -2.49
N GLU A 149 -12.25 13.77 -3.09
CA GLU A 149 -13.14 14.79 -2.50
C GLU A 149 -14.56 14.24 -2.33
N GLU A 150 -15.15 13.71 -3.39
CA GLU A 150 -16.45 13.03 -3.36
C GLU A 150 -16.22 11.54 -3.10
N LYS A 151 -16.48 11.10 -1.86
CA LYS A 151 -16.24 9.72 -1.42
C LYS A 151 -17.09 8.73 -2.20
N ASP A 152 -16.47 7.68 -2.72
CA ASP A 152 -17.13 6.59 -3.44
C ASP A 152 -17.17 5.33 -2.56
N TYR A 153 -18.15 5.29 -1.68
CA TYR A 153 -18.31 4.19 -0.74
C TYR A 153 -18.69 2.86 -1.42
N GLU A 154 -19.33 2.92 -2.62
CA GLU A 154 -19.63 1.71 -3.39
C GLU A 154 -18.35 1.06 -3.92
N ASN A 155 -17.45 1.81 -4.53
CA ASN A 155 -16.16 1.28 -4.97
C ASN A 155 -15.26 0.92 -3.78
N ALA A 156 -15.28 1.67 -2.68
CA ALA A 156 -14.56 1.30 -1.46
C ALA A 156 -15.05 -0.05 -0.91
N TYR A 157 -16.36 -0.25 -0.82
CA TYR A 157 -16.97 -1.52 -0.42
C TYR A 157 -16.54 -2.69 -1.32
N ILE A 158 -16.56 -2.49 -2.64
CA ILE A 158 -16.15 -3.52 -3.60
C ILE A 158 -14.72 -3.98 -3.31
N TRP A 159 -13.80 -3.05 -3.17
CA TRP A 159 -12.40 -3.38 -2.95
C TRP A 159 -12.12 -3.97 -1.55
N TYR A 160 -12.78 -3.47 -0.49
CA TYR A 160 -12.70 -4.11 0.83
C TYR A 160 -13.34 -5.49 0.85
N SER A 161 -14.43 -5.72 0.09
CA SER A 161 -15.02 -7.06 -0.05
C SER A 161 -14.06 -8.04 -0.71
N ILE A 162 -13.35 -7.60 -1.75
CA ILE A 162 -12.33 -8.41 -2.43
C ILE A 162 -11.16 -8.69 -1.49
N ALA A 163 -10.67 -7.68 -0.77
CA ALA A 163 -9.58 -7.81 0.20
C ALA A 163 -9.95 -8.79 1.32
N SER A 164 -11.15 -8.67 1.87
CA SER A 164 -11.67 -9.58 2.91
C SER A 164 -11.82 -11.02 2.41
N ALA A 165 -12.24 -11.23 1.15
CA ALA A 165 -12.32 -12.54 0.54
C ALA A 165 -10.95 -13.19 0.26
N LEU A 166 -9.88 -12.40 0.29
CA LEU A 166 -8.48 -12.82 0.20
C LEU A 166 -7.80 -12.92 1.57
N ASP A 167 -8.57 -12.87 2.66
CA ASP A 167 -8.11 -12.93 4.05
C ASP A 167 -7.09 -11.81 4.41
N ILE A 168 -7.15 -10.64 3.74
CA ILE A 168 -6.31 -9.50 4.11
C ILE A 168 -6.81 -8.93 5.45
N PRO A 169 -5.93 -8.78 6.46
CA PRO A 169 -6.32 -8.37 7.81
C PRO A 169 -7.09 -7.03 7.85
N GLU A 170 -7.98 -6.88 8.83
CA GLU A 170 -8.73 -5.64 9.15
C GLU A 170 -9.71 -5.16 8.06
N THR A 171 -9.82 -5.87 6.93
CA THR A 171 -10.63 -5.41 5.79
C THR A 171 -12.11 -5.78 5.89
N SER A 172 -12.47 -6.78 6.71
CA SER A 172 -13.87 -7.16 6.95
C SER A 172 -14.64 -6.09 7.69
N GLU A 173 -14.04 -5.50 8.72
CA GLU A 173 -14.64 -4.42 9.50
C GLU A 173 -14.80 -3.15 8.64
N LEU A 174 -13.79 -2.82 7.83
CA LEU A 174 -13.83 -1.68 6.92
C LEU A 174 -14.87 -1.87 5.80
N ARG A 175 -15.02 -3.10 5.28
CA ARG A 175 -16.12 -3.43 4.35
C ARG A 175 -17.47 -3.16 4.98
N ASP A 176 -17.71 -3.64 6.19
CA ASP A 176 -18.99 -3.49 6.90
C ASP A 176 -19.27 -2.01 7.22
N GLU A 177 -18.23 -1.22 7.50
CA GLU A 177 -18.35 0.23 7.64
C GLU A 177 -18.82 0.88 6.32
N MET A 178 -18.24 0.49 5.18
CA MET A 178 -18.66 1.02 3.87
C MET A 178 -20.08 0.57 3.51
N GLU A 179 -20.46 -0.66 3.84
CA GLU A 179 -21.83 -1.17 3.63
C GLU A 179 -22.87 -0.25 4.27
N ASN A 180 -22.60 0.22 5.49
CA ASN A 180 -23.52 1.13 6.20
C ASN A 180 -23.65 2.53 5.53
N LYS A 181 -22.80 2.85 4.57
CA LYS A 181 -22.81 4.14 3.83
C LYS A 181 -23.44 4.01 2.44
N ILE A 182 -23.80 2.80 2.03
CA ILE A 182 -24.42 2.52 0.72
C ILE A 182 -25.94 2.53 0.85
N GLU A 183 -26.60 3.14 -0.11
CA GLU A 183 -28.06 3.09 -0.21
C GLU A 183 -28.53 1.64 -0.37
N SER A 184 -29.54 1.22 0.42
CA SER A 184 -30.00 -0.17 0.46
C SER A 184 -30.42 -0.71 -0.91
N GLU A 185 -30.93 0.15 -1.80
CA GLU A 185 -31.32 -0.22 -3.17
C GLU A 185 -30.14 -0.59 -4.06
N ASN A 186 -28.93 -0.08 -3.76
CA ASN A 186 -27.69 -0.34 -4.51
C ASN A 186 -26.91 -1.54 -3.98
N LEU A 187 -27.16 -1.97 -2.74
CA LEU A 187 -26.31 -2.96 -2.05
C LEU A 187 -26.16 -4.27 -2.83
N LEU A 188 -27.25 -4.86 -3.29
CA LEU A 188 -27.19 -6.13 -4.04
C LEU A 188 -26.43 -5.99 -5.37
N LYS A 189 -26.54 -4.85 -6.04
CA LYS A 189 -25.80 -4.56 -7.27
C LYS A 189 -24.30 -4.45 -6.99
N VAL A 190 -23.91 -3.77 -5.92
CA VAL A 190 -22.51 -3.60 -5.50
C VAL A 190 -21.90 -4.93 -5.08
N GLN A 191 -22.63 -5.77 -4.34
CA GLN A 191 -22.22 -7.13 -3.99
C GLN A 191 -22.01 -8.01 -5.23
N SER A 192 -22.90 -7.93 -6.22
CA SER A 192 -22.75 -8.66 -7.48
C SER A 192 -21.50 -8.22 -8.23
N LYS A 193 -21.22 -6.89 -8.28
CA LYS A 193 -20.02 -6.34 -8.91
C LYS A 193 -18.73 -6.78 -8.19
N SER A 194 -18.75 -6.85 -6.83
CA SER A 194 -17.62 -7.37 -6.07
C SER A 194 -17.28 -8.81 -6.46
N ASN A 195 -18.29 -9.68 -6.56
CA ASN A 195 -18.12 -11.06 -6.96
C ASN A 195 -17.56 -11.21 -8.39
N GLU A 196 -18.07 -10.42 -9.33
CA GLU A 196 -17.58 -10.40 -10.71
C GLU A 196 -16.10 -9.99 -10.77
N MET A 197 -15.75 -8.86 -10.14
CA MET A 197 -14.37 -8.35 -10.12
C MET A 197 -13.41 -9.31 -9.41
N PHE A 198 -13.82 -9.93 -8.31
CA PHE A 198 -13.02 -10.95 -7.61
C PHE A 198 -12.70 -12.13 -8.54
N ASN A 199 -13.71 -12.68 -9.23
CA ASN A 199 -13.51 -13.79 -10.16
C ASN A 199 -12.60 -13.40 -11.34
N ASP A 200 -12.69 -12.18 -11.83
CA ASP A 200 -11.86 -11.69 -12.94
C ASP A 200 -10.40 -11.48 -12.50
N LEU A 201 -10.17 -10.99 -11.28
CA LEU A 201 -8.82 -10.91 -10.72
C LEU A 201 -8.16 -12.28 -10.59
N LEU A 202 -8.87 -13.28 -10.08
CA LEU A 202 -8.34 -14.64 -9.94
C LEU A 202 -8.02 -15.32 -11.29
N LYS A 203 -8.70 -14.96 -12.38
CA LYS A 203 -8.40 -15.47 -13.73
C LYS A 203 -7.10 -14.89 -14.30
N LYS A 204 -6.76 -13.66 -13.96
CA LYS A 204 -5.56 -12.96 -14.49
C LYS A 204 -4.25 -13.49 -13.91
N VAL A 205 -4.29 -14.14 -12.77
CA VAL A 205 -3.10 -14.59 -12.00
C VAL A 205 -2.84 -16.10 -12.19
N LYS A 206 -3.70 -16.80 -12.90
CA LYS A 206 -3.50 -18.21 -13.33
C LYS A 206 -2.76 -18.26 -14.65
#